data_6ddc45c2c2b5febacbb8783ff9eb2ddf
#
_entry.id   6ddc45c2c2b5febacbb8783ff9eb2ddf
#
_cell.length_a   1.000
_cell.length_b   1.000
_cell.length_c   1.000
_cell.angle_alpha   90.00
_cell.angle_beta   90.00
_cell.angle_gamma   90.00
#
_symmetry.space_group_name_H-M   'P 1'
#
loop_
_entity.id
_entity.type
_entity.pdbx_description
1 polymer ?
#
loop_
_entity_poly.entity_id
_entity_poly.type
_entity_poly.pdbx_seq_one_letter_code
_entity_poly.pdbx_strand_id
1 'polypeptide(L)'
;MQYINIYGKKRNIGKKAIESIRSSGEVPCILYGKNINIPFSTSLESFKNLIYTSKIHWVNIQIEGENINTVQKEIQFDPISEKILHADFCKIDQKKSIILEIPVKTFGRPIGVSKGGEYYSTIRKLKIKAIPSFFPEYIKLDISNLDIGEKITVKDIYPKEYTILHPTNTLIARVKHSRISSTEEKKTDPISNKKESQEENKKKNINK
;
A
#
# COMPACT_ATOMS: atom_id res chain seq x y z
N MET A 1 11.57 5.09 -14.46
CA MET A 1 10.63 6.06 -13.82
C MET A 1 10.51 7.31 -14.66
N GLN A 2 9.31 7.89 -14.77
CA GLN A 2 9.07 9.11 -15.56
C GLN A 2 9.30 10.34 -14.69
N TYR A 3 9.76 11.43 -15.33
CA TYR A 3 9.92 12.75 -14.71
C TYR A 3 8.66 13.59 -14.97
N ILE A 4 8.20 14.28 -13.92
CA ILE A 4 7.11 15.26 -14.00
C ILE A 4 7.68 16.62 -13.65
N ASN A 5 7.43 17.62 -14.49
CA ASN A 5 7.87 18.98 -14.24
C ASN A 5 6.80 19.74 -13.46
N ILE A 6 7.22 20.43 -12.40
CA ILE A 6 6.38 21.32 -11.58
C ILE A 6 7.03 22.70 -11.53
N TYR A 7 6.24 23.73 -11.78
CA TYR A 7 6.65 25.12 -11.67
C TYR A 7 6.21 25.66 -10.32
N GLY A 8 7.17 26.10 -9.50
CA GLY A 8 6.94 26.66 -8.17
C GLY A 8 7.34 28.12 -8.07
N LYS A 9 6.64 28.85 -7.23
CA LYS A 9 6.97 30.22 -6.83
C LYS A 9 7.40 30.23 -5.37
N LYS A 10 8.49 30.88 -5.00
CA LYS A 10 8.84 31.07 -3.58
C LYS A 10 7.71 31.77 -2.84
N ARG A 11 7.45 31.33 -1.62
CA ARG A 11 6.41 31.90 -0.77
C ARG A 11 6.96 32.34 0.58
N ASN A 12 6.26 33.28 1.19
CA ASN A 12 6.51 33.67 2.58
C ASN A 12 6.03 32.61 3.56
N ILE A 13 6.66 32.55 4.73
CA ILE A 13 6.31 31.67 5.83
C ILE A 13 5.26 32.39 6.71
N GLY A 14 4.28 31.65 7.21
CA GLY A 14 3.29 32.14 8.15
C GLY A 14 1.87 31.72 7.81
N LYS A 15 0.99 31.73 8.83
CA LYS A 15 -0.38 31.24 8.72
C LYS A 15 -1.21 32.02 7.69
N LYS A 16 -1.13 33.38 7.76
CA LYS A 16 -1.86 34.25 6.80
C LYS A 16 -1.41 34.03 5.35
N ALA A 17 -0.10 33.82 5.11
CA ALA A 17 0.43 33.56 3.78
C ALA A 17 -0.09 32.22 3.23
N ILE A 18 -0.16 31.17 4.07
CA ILE A 18 -0.69 29.87 3.69
C ILE A 18 -2.20 29.94 3.37
N GLU A 19 -2.98 30.66 4.16
CA GLU A 19 -4.41 30.88 3.92
C GLU A 19 -4.66 31.62 2.59
N SER A 20 -3.88 32.65 2.31
CA SER A 20 -3.95 33.39 1.03
C SER A 20 -3.63 32.49 -0.18
N ILE A 21 -2.61 31.64 -0.08
CA ILE A 21 -2.22 30.70 -1.15
C ILE A 21 -3.34 29.69 -1.41
N ARG A 22 -3.92 29.13 -0.35
CA ARG A 22 -5.04 28.19 -0.49
C ARG A 22 -6.31 28.82 -1.06
N SER A 23 -6.59 30.07 -0.69
CA SER A 23 -7.72 30.83 -1.23
C SER A 23 -7.55 31.18 -2.71
N SER A 24 -6.32 31.36 -3.20
CA SER A 24 -6.03 31.57 -4.61
C SER A 24 -6.01 30.28 -5.46
N GLY A 25 -6.29 29.10 -4.84
CA GLY A 25 -6.29 27.82 -5.53
C GLY A 25 -4.89 27.20 -5.77
N GLU A 26 -3.87 27.77 -5.13
CA GLU A 26 -2.51 27.22 -5.13
C GLU A 26 -2.30 26.28 -3.92
N VAL A 27 -1.35 25.38 -4.02
CA VAL A 27 -0.96 24.45 -2.95
C VAL A 27 0.34 24.93 -2.33
N PRO A 28 0.39 25.15 -1.00
CA PRO A 28 1.64 25.41 -0.30
C PRO A 28 2.47 24.15 -0.20
N CYS A 29 3.73 24.22 -0.60
CA CYS A 29 4.69 23.14 -0.62
C CYS A 29 5.96 23.48 0.12
N ILE A 30 6.72 22.44 0.44
CA ILE A 30 8.08 22.55 0.95
C ILE A 30 9.02 21.64 0.18
N LEU A 31 10.17 22.16 -0.17
CA LEU A 31 11.27 21.40 -0.76
C LEU A 31 12.42 21.37 0.22
N TYR A 32 12.79 20.20 0.70
CA TYR A 32 13.87 20.04 1.65
C TYR A 32 14.90 19.01 1.19
N GLY A 33 16.09 19.08 1.77
CA GLY A 33 17.18 18.17 1.47
C GLY A 33 18.45 18.59 2.20
N LYS A 34 19.59 18.04 1.79
CA LYS A 34 20.87 18.46 2.34
C LYS A 34 21.09 19.95 2.02
N ASN A 35 21.14 20.80 3.05
CA ASN A 35 21.39 22.25 2.97
C ASN A 35 20.36 23.04 2.13
N ILE A 36 19.16 22.50 1.92
CA ILE A 36 18.08 23.18 1.18
C ILE A 36 16.79 23.04 1.97
N ASN A 37 16.11 24.16 2.15
CA ASN A 37 14.77 24.23 2.72
C ASN A 37 14.05 25.45 2.08
N ILE A 38 13.30 25.18 1.01
CA ILE A 38 12.65 26.21 0.21
C ILE A 38 11.13 26.03 0.31
N PRO A 39 10.42 26.94 0.99
CA PRO A 39 8.98 27.01 0.93
C PRO A 39 8.55 27.61 -0.42
N PHE A 40 7.64 26.94 -1.13
CA PHE A 40 7.11 27.37 -2.41
C PHE A 40 5.62 27.10 -2.54
N SER A 41 4.96 27.66 -3.53
CA SER A 41 3.60 27.34 -3.93
C SER A 41 3.56 26.94 -5.39
N THR A 42 2.59 26.09 -5.73
CA THR A 42 2.36 25.66 -7.12
C THR A 42 0.86 25.48 -7.37
N SER A 43 0.45 25.47 -8.63
CA SER A 43 -0.95 25.28 -9.00
C SER A 43 -1.43 23.87 -8.67
N LEU A 44 -2.71 23.72 -8.32
CA LEU A 44 -3.36 22.43 -8.09
C LEU A 44 -3.28 21.49 -9.30
N GLU A 45 -3.26 22.05 -10.51
CA GLU A 45 -3.19 21.29 -11.75
C GLU A 45 -1.91 20.46 -11.87
N SER A 46 -0.81 20.96 -11.34
CA SER A 46 0.50 20.28 -11.34
C SER A 46 0.47 18.94 -10.61
N PHE A 47 -0.49 18.76 -9.69
CA PHE A 47 -0.63 17.53 -8.91
C PHE A 47 -1.45 16.46 -9.60
N LYS A 48 -2.22 16.76 -10.65
CA LYS A 48 -3.07 15.76 -11.33
C LYS A 48 -2.29 14.51 -11.71
N ASN A 49 -1.11 14.67 -12.29
CA ASN A 49 -0.26 13.57 -12.73
C ASN A 49 0.47 12.85 -11.59
N LEU A 50 0.53 13.43 -10.40
CA LEU A 50 1.17 12.81 -9.23
C LEU A 50 0.20 12.01 -8.37
N ILE A 51 -1.04 12.49 -8.22
CA ILE A 51 -2.01 11.92 -7.29
C ILE A 51 -2.78 10.75 -7.89
N TYR A 52 -3.23 10.89 -9.14
CA TYR A 52 -4.07 9.89 -9.80
C TYR A 52 -3.31 8.69 -10.36
N THR A 53 -2.03 8.55 -10.02
CA THR A 53 -1.22 7.40 -10.41
C THR A 53 -0.71 6.66 -9.19
N SER A 54 -0.77 5.34 -9.23
CA SER A 54 -0.13 4.51 -8.21
C SER A 54 1.38 4.37 -8.41
N LYS A 55 1.92 4.92 -9.51
CA LYS A 55 3.35 4.88 -9.84
C LYS A 55 4.10 5.97 -9.06
N ILE A 56 5.36 5.70 -8.76
CA ILE A 56 6.26 6.72 -8.25
C ILE A 56 6.89 7.48 -9.41
N HIS A 57 6.83 8.79 -9.31
CA HIS A 57 7.43 9.70 -10.29
C HIS A 57 8.57 10.49 -9.65
N TRP A 58 9.63 10.70 -10.43
CA TRP A 58 10.61 11.72 -10.12
C TRP A 58 10.00 13.08 -10.49
N VAL A 59 10.21 14.08 -9.65
CA VAL A 59 9.65 15.40 -9.86
C VAL A 59 10.78 16.39 -10.07
N ASN A 60 10.77 17.07 -11.18
CA ASN A 60 11.67 18.18 -11.46
C ASN A 60 10.94 19.47 -11.09
N ILE A 61 11.35 20.11 -10.01
CA ILE A 61 10.75 21.37 -9.55
C ILE A 61 11.59 22.52 -10.05
N GLN A 62 10.95 23.42 -10.79
CA GLN A 62 11.56 24.66 -11.28
C GLN A 62 11.11 25.83 -10.41
N ILE A 63 12.05 26.43 -9.69
CA ILE A 63 11.83 27.61 -8.84
C ILE A 63 12.86 28.67 -9.22
N GLU A 64 12.40 29.88 -9.60
CA GLU A 64 13.27 31.02 -9.96
C GLU A 64 14.35 30.68 -11.01
N GLY A 65 14.05 29.78 -11.94
CA GLY A 65 14.98 29.34 -13.01
C GLY A 65 15.89 28.18 -12.61
N GLU A 66 15.92 27.76 -11.36
CA GLU A 66 16.66 26.59 -10.91
C GLU A 66 15.81 25.31 -11.06
N ASN A 67 16.37 24.29 -11.67
CA ASN A 67 15.77 22.97 -11.79
C ASN A 67 16.31 22.03 -10.71
N ILE A 68 15.45 21.53 -9.85
CA ILE A 68 15.84 20.67 -8.74
C ILE A 68 15.11 19.32 -8.87
N ASN A 69 15.88 18.24 -8.98
CA ASN A 69 15.37 16.87 -9.01
C ASN A 69 14.94 16.45 -7.59
N THR A 70 13.68 16.07 -7.48
CA THR A 70 13.05 15.75 -6.21
C THR A 70 12.18 14.52 -6.30
N VAL A 71 11.80 14.00 -5.17
CA VAL A 71 10.74 13.01 -5.02
C VAL A 71 9.68 13.53 -4.08
N GLN A 72 8.42 13.28 -4.42
CA GLN A 72 7.30 13.52 -3.52
C GLN A 72 7.39 12.57 -2.32
N LYS A 73 7.26 13.12 -1.11
CA LYS A 73 7.28 12.35 0.13
C LYS A 73 5.88 12.17 0.70
N GLU A 74 5.22 13.25 0.94
CA GLU A 74 3.91 13.26 1.58
C GLU A 74 3.00 14.30 0.91
N ILE A 75 1.71 13.98 0.85
CA ILE A 75 0.67 14.93 0.50
C ILE A 75 -0.39 14.86 1.59
N GLN A 76 -0.75 16.00 2.12
CA GLN A 76 -1.82 16.14 3.10
C GLN A 76 -3.10 16.58 2.41
N PHE A 77 -4.18 15.84 2.66
CA PHE A 77 -5.51 16.14 2.14
C PHE A 77 -6.43 16.62 3.26
N ASP A 78 -7.36 17.48 2.91
CA ASP A 78 -8.49 17.78 3.76
C ASP A 78 -9.45 16.57 3.76
N PRO A 79 -9.83 16.03 4.93
CA PRO A 79 -10.64 14.81 5.01
C PRO A 79 -12.09 14.99 4.53
N ILE A 80 -12.59 16.23 4.43
CA ILE A 80 -13.96 16.54 4.02
C ILE A 80 -14.00 16.98 2.57
N SER A 81 -13.16 17.93 2.18
CA SER A 81 -13.18 18.54 0.85
C SER A 81 -12.25 17.86 -0.15
N GLU A 82 -11.42 16.89 0.32
CA GLU A 82 -10.39 16.18 -0.45
C GLU A 82 -9.35 17.11 -1.13
N LYS A 83 -9.34 18.40 -0.76
CA LYS A 83 -8.37 19.36 -1.29
C LYS A 83 -6.99 19.09 -0.73
N ILE A 84 -5.96 19.37 -1.52
CA ILE A 84 -4.58 19.27 -1.06
C ILE A 84 -4.28 20.43 -0.13
N LEU A 85 -3.92 20.12 1.11
CA LEU A 85 -3.53 21.11 2.13
C LEU A 85 -2.05 21.44 2.07
N HIS A 86 -1.19 20.45 1.81
CA HIS A 86 0.26 20.60 1.79
C HIS A 86 0.91 19.47 0.99
N ALA A 87 2.08 19.73 0.42
CA ALA A 87 2.89 18.69 -0.21
C ALA A 87 4.38 18.86 0.11
N ASP A 88 5.02 17.74 0.40
CA ASP A 88 6.41 17.64 0.79
C ASP A 88 7.24 17.03 -0.32
N PHE A 89 8.33 17.71 -0.69
CA PHE A 89 9.28 17.26 -1.69
C PHE A 89 10.67 17.14 -1.08
N CYS A 90 11.34 16.02 -1.34
CA CYS A 90 12.71 15.81 -0.91
C CYS A 90 13.68 15.86 -2.11
N LYS A 91 14.73 16.67 -2.01
CA LYS A 91 15.79 16.70 -3.03
C LYS A 91 16.46 15.35 -3.12
N ILE A 92 16.62 14.85 -4.32
CA ILE A 92 17.30 13.59 -4.61
C ILE A 92 18.82 13.83 -4.63
N ASP A 93 19.53 13.02 -3.85
CA ASP A 93 20.99 12.87 -3.92
C ASP A 93 21.27 11.47 -4.47
N GLN A 94 21.89 11.39 -5.64
CA GLN A 94 22.17 10.10 -6.32
C GLN A 94 23.03 9.14 -5.50
N LYS A 95 23.81 9.66 -4.54
CA LYS A 95 24.72 8.87 -3.70
C LYS A 95 24.10 8.43 -2.36
N LYS A 96 22.92 8.93 -2.02
CA LYS A 96 22.28 8.65 -0.74
C LYS A 96 21.08 7.76 -0.90
N SER A 97 20.94 6.81 0.04
CA SER A 97 19.71 6.03 0.14
C SER A 97 18.56 6.89 0.64
N ILE A 98 17.42 6.74 0.00
CA ILE A 98 16.15 7.36 0.39
C ILE A 98 15.13 6.29 0.72
N ILE A 99 14.10 6.67 1.48
CA ILE A 99 13.00 5.77 1.82
C ILE A 99 11.77 6.22 1.04
N LEU A 100 11.17 5.29 0.28
CA LEU A 100 9.95 5.52 -0.48
C LEU A 100 8.96 4.39 -0.30
N GLU A 101 7.68 4.68 -0.54
CA GLU A 101 6.59 3.69 -0.55
C GLU A 101 6.34 3.23 -1.97
N ILE A 102 6.74 1.98 -2.27
CA ILE A 102 6.61 1.39 -3.60
C ILE A 102 5.33 0.55 -3.67
N PRO A 103 4.51 0.68 -4.73
CA PRO A 103 3.31 -0.13 -4.89
C PRO A 103 3.65 -1.59 -5.15
N VAL A 104 2.86 -2.49 -4.56
CA VAL A 104 2.90 -3.93 -4.81
C VAL A 104 1.87 -4.26 -5.87
N LYS A 105 2.30 -4.89 -6.97
CA LYS A 105 1.41 -5.41 -8.01
C LYS A 105 1.39 -6.92 -7.95
N THR A 106 0.21 -7.47 -7.80
CA THR A 106 -0.04 -8.90 -7.79
C THR A 106 -0.30 -9.39 -9.21
N PHE A 107 0.24 -10.56 -9.55
CA PHE A 107 0.09 -11.23 -10.83
C PHE A 107 -0.45 -12.64 -10.63
N GLY A 108 -1.23 -13.11 -11.60
CA GLY A 108 -1.86 -14.42 -11.56
C GLY A 108 -3.21 -14.43 -10.83
N ARG A 109 -3.88 -15.57 -10.87
CA ARG A 109 -5.12 -15.85 -10.17
C ARG A 109 -4.87 -16.92 -9.11
N PRO A 110 -5.14 -16.68 -7.83
CA PRO A 110 -4.91 -17.67 -6.78
C PRO A 110 -5.73 -18.94 -6.99
N ILE A 111 -5.12 -20.11 -6.83
CA ILE A 111 -5.81 -21.40 -6.86
C ILE A 111 -6.93 -21.43 -5.82
N GLY A 112 -6.69 -20.87 -4.62
CA GLY A 112 -7.66 -20.80 -3.56
C GLY A 112 -8.92 -20.02 -3.91
N VAL A 113 -8.83 -19.01 -4.77
CA VAL A 113 -10.03 -18.26 -5.24
C VAL A 113 -10.85 -19.15 -6.19
N SER A 114 -10.19 -19.96 -7.02
CA SER A 114 -10.89 -20.91 -7.90
C SER A 114 -11.59 -22.02 -7.11
N LYS A 115 -11.15 -22.30 -5.88
CA LYS A 115 -11.76 -23.25 -4.93
C LYS A 115 -12.83 -22.58 -4.03
N GLY A 116 -13.22 -21.32 -4.29
CA GLY A 116 -14.24 -20.63 -3.51
C GLY A 116 -13.71 -19.80 -2.34
N GLY A 117 -12.39 -19.60 -2.22
CA GLY A 117 -11.78 -18.69 -1.25
C GLY A 117 -11.88 -17.22 -1.69
N GLU A 118 -11.71 -16.32 -0.73
CA GLU A 118 -11.68 -14.88 -0.94
C GLU A 118 -10.25 -14.33 -0.83
N TYR A 119 -9.77 -13.66 -1.89
CA TYR A 119 -8.46 -13.01 -1.89
C TYR A 119 -8.52 -11.69 -1.14
N TYR A 120 -7.57 -11.49 -0.23
CA TYR A 120 -7.45 -10.28 0.58
C TYR A 120 -6.02 -9.73 0.53
N SER A 121 -5.86 -8.51 0.01
CA SER A 121 -4.59 -7.76 0.05
C SER A 121 -4.61 -6.80 1.23
N THR A 122 -3.65 -6.96 2.15
CA THR A 122 -3.53 -6.13 3.36
C THR A 122 -2.71 -4.88 3.09
N ILE A 123 -1.62 -5.02 2.34
CA ILE A 123 -0.67 -3.94 2.07
C ILE A 123 -0.58 -3.73 0.55
N ARG A 124 -0.85 -2.50 0.13
CA ARG A 124 -0.75 -2.08 -1.28
C ARG A 124 0.57 -1.39 -1.61
N LYS A 125 1.28 -0.86 -0.61
CA LYS A 125 2.57 -0.18 -0.75
C LYS A 125 3.53 -0.67 0.32
N LEU A 126 4.80 -0.91 -0.04
CA LEU A 126 5.86 -1.28 0.89
C LEU A 126 6.88 -0.15 1.00
N LYS A 127 7.27 0.17 2.24
CA LYS A 127 8.37 1.10 2.53
C LYS A 127 9.69 0.41 2.23
N ILE A 128 10.42 0.94 1.26
CA ILE A 128 11.74 0.43 0.90
C ILE A 128 12.80 1.53 1.01
N LYS A 129 14.02 1.12 1.34
CA LYS A 129 15.21 1.96 1.37
C LYS A 129 16.15 1.50 0.25
N ALA A 130 16.46 2.43 -0.65
CA ALA A 130 17.38 2.17 -1.75
C ALA A 130 18.10 3.45 -2.20
N ILE A 131 19.12 3.31 -3.02
CA ILE A 131 19.70 4.41 -3.79
C ILE A 131 18.76 4.74 -4.97
N PRO A 132 18.60 6.00 -5.40
CA PRO A 132 17.65 6.40 -6.44
C PRO A 132 17.68 5.56 -7.71
N SER A 133 18.86 5.09 -8.13
CA SER A 133 19.03 4.26 -9.34
C SER A 133 18.46 2.86 -9.23
N PHE A 134 18.26 2.33 -8.01
CA PHE A 134 17.82 0.95 -7.76
C PHE A 134 16.35 0.83 -7.35
N PHE A 135 15.58 1.92 -7.43
CA PHE A 135 14.17 1.86 -7.14
C PHE A 135 13.39 1.15 -8.25
N PRO A 136 12.65 0.07 -7.95
CA PRO A 136 11.72 -0.51 -8.91
C PRO A 136 10.47 0.39 -9.06
N GLU A 137 9.82 0.37 -10.21
CA GLU A 137 8.54 1.07 -10.40
C GLU A 137 7.42 0.43 -9.58
N TYR A 138 7.47 -0.87 -9.38
CA TYR A 138 6.55 -1.66 -8.56
C TYR A 138 7.21 -2.97 -8.13
N ILE A 139 6.73 -3.53 -7.05
CA ILE A 139 7.15 -4.86 -6.58
C ILE A 139 6.20 -5.88 -7.16
N LYS A 140 6.74 -6.84 -7.95
CA LYS A 140 5.96 -7.93 -8.53
C LYS A 140 5.76 -9.02 -7.48
N LEU A 141 4.52 -9.46 -7.29
CA LEU A 141 4.16 -10.55 -6.41
C LEU A 141 3.31 -11.56 -7.17
N ASP A 142 3.84 -12.77 -7.38
CA ASP A 142 3.06 -13.85 -7.96
C ASP A 142 2.19 -14.50 -6.90
N ILE A 143 0.88 -14.52 -7.15
CA ILE A 143 -0.13 -15.10 -6.27
C ILE A 143 -0.78 -16.36 -6.84
N SER A 144 -0.30 -16.85 -8.00
CA SER A 144 -0.94 -17.95 -8.72
C SER A 144 -1.07 -19.22 -7.87
N ASN A 145 -0.04 -19.54 -7.10
CA ASN A 145 0.03 -20.77 -6.29
C ASN A 145 -0.63 -20.65 -4.92
N LEU A 146 -1.25 -19.50 -4.59
CA LEU A 146 -1.80 -19.25 -3.27
C LEU A 146 -3.11 -20.01 -3.06
N ASP A 147 -3.14 -20.95 -2.14
CA ASP A 147 -4.33 -21.74 -1.79
C ASP A 147 -5.12 -21.15 -0.61
N ILE A 148 -6.28 -21.73 -0.32
CA ILE A 148 -7.14 -21.32 0.80
C ILE A 148 -6.40 -21.49 2.13
N GLY A 149 -6.41 -20.46 2.95
CA GLY A 149 -5.70 -20.44 4.24
C GLY A 149 -4.25 -20.00 4.15
N GLU A 150 -3.66 -19.97 2.95
CA GLU A 150 -2.28 -19.54 2.76
C GLU A 150 -2.12 -18.01 2.76
N LYS A 151 -0.91 -17.57 3.05
CA LYS A 151 -0.53 -16.16 3.16
C LYS A 151 0.84 -15.91 2.54
N ILE A 152 1.02 -14.73 1.99
CA ILE A 152 2.31 -14.20 1.56
C ILE A 152 2.71 -13.07 2.50
N THR A 153 3.94 -13.13 2.98
CA THR A 153 4.53 -12.16 3.91
C THR A 153 5.72 -11.44 3.28
N VAL A 154 6.25 -10.43 3.95
CA VAL A 154 7.45 -9.72 3.49
C VAL A 154 8.65 -10.66 3.36
N LYS A 155 8.72 -11.73 4.17
CA LYS A 155 9.78 -12.75 4.10
C LYS A 155 9.86 -13.45 2.74
N ASP A 156 8.73 -13.57 2.04
CA ASP A 156 8.63 -14.28 0.75
C ASP A 156 9.09 -13.42 -0.43
N ILE A 157 9.44 -12.14 -0.17
CA ILE A 157 10.03 -11.22 -1.14
C ILE A 157 11.54 -11.18 -0.94
N TYR A 158 12.32 -11.55 -1.95
CA TYR A 158 13.78 -11.55 -1.92
C TYR A 158 14.36 -10.42 -2.79
N PRO A 159 14.47 -9.18 -2.26
CA PRO A 159 15.06 -8.07 -3.02
C PRO A 159 16.58 -8.21 -3.09
N LYS A 160 17.15 -7.95 -4.28
CA LYS A 160 18.62 -7.96 -4.47
C LYS A 160 19.25 -6.57 -4.28
N GLU A 161 18.52 -5.50 -4.56
CA GLU A 161 19.07 -4.15 -4.72
C GLU A 161 18.50 -3.12 -3.73
N TYR A 162 17.49 -3.49 -2.95
CA TYR A 162 16.85 -2.59 -1.98
C TYR A 162 16.51 -3.32 -0.68
N THR A 163 16.31 -2.57 0.39
CA THR A 163 15.94 -3.11 1.71
C THR A 163 14.49 -2.77 2.02
N ILE A 164 13.68 -3.75 2.39
CA ILE A 164 12.31 -3.55 2.85
C ILE A 164 12.36 -3.20 4.35
N LEU A 165 11.67 -2.12 4.74
CA LEU A 165 11.67 -1.63 6.13
C LEU A 165 10.54 -2.20 6.98
N HIS A 166 9.63 -2.97 6.38
CA HIS A 166 8.58 -3.67 7.14
C HIS A 166 9.13 -4.91 7.85
N PRO A 167 8.55 -5.29 9.02
CA PRO A 167 8.87 -6.56 9.67
C PRO A 167 8.67 -7.76 8.73
N THR A 168 9.51 -8.76 8.83
CA THR A 168 9.50 -9.96 7.97
C THR A 168 8.17 -10.72 8.00
N ASN A 169 7.48 -10.71 9.14
CA ASN A 169 6.20 -11.39 9.34
C ASN A 169 4.98 -10.55 8.90
N THR A 170 5.20 -9.36 8.32
CA THR A 170 4.10 -8.50 7.87
C THR A 170 3.35 -9.16 6.72
N LEU A 171 2.04 -9.30 6.89
CA LEU A 171 1.15 -9.92 5.91
C LEU A 171 0.93 -8.97 4.71
N ILE A 172 1.18 -9.46 3.50
CA ILE A 172 0.95 -8.70 2.26
C ILE A 172 -0.37 -9.12 1.63
N ALA A 173 -0.58 -10.43 1.45
CA ALA A 173 -1.76 -10.99 0.84
C ALA A 173 -2.10 -12.36 1.44
N ARG A 174 -3.36 -12.75 1.40
CA ARG A 174 -3.84 -14.08 1.81
C ARG A 174 -5.12 -14.44 1.09
N VAL A 175 -5.42 -15.74 1.04
CA VAL A 175 -6.73 -16.25 0.67
C VAL A 175 -7.42 -16.79 1.92
N LYS A 176 -8.62 -16.30 2.20
CA LYS A 176 -9.46 -16.76 3.32
C LYS A 176 -10.53 -17.71 2.81
N HIS A 177 -11.03 -18.56 3.71
CA HIS A 177 -12.29 -19.27 3.47
C HIS A 177 -13.43 -18.26 3.29
N SER A 178 -14.24 -18.44 2.27
CA SER A 178 -15.51 -17.71 2.15
C SER A 178 -16.47 -18.21 3.20
N ARG A 179 -17.30 -17.31 3.76
CA ARG A 179 -18.34 -17.70 4.72
C ARG A 179 -19.37 -18.68 4.15
N ILE A 180 -19.52 -18.70 2.82
CA ILE A 180 -20.45 -19.59 2.13
C ILE A 180 -19.90 -21.01 2.09
N SER A 181 -18.60 -21.21 1.84
CA SER A 181 -17.98 -22.54 1.81
C SER A 181 -17.89 -23.20 3.21
N SER A 182 -17.78 -22.41 4.28
CA SER A 182 -17.76 -22.95 5.65
C SER A 182 -19.10 -23.48 6.14
N THR A 183 -20.21 -23.22 5.42
CA THR A 183 -21.55 -23.71 5.77
C THR A 183 -21.81 -25.08 5.12
N GLU A 184 -21.14 -25.42 4.03
CA GLU A 184 -21.29 -26.72 3.37
C GLU A 184 -20.45 -27.82 4.04
N GLU A 185 -19.26 -27.52 4.56
CA GLU A 185 -18.44 -28.51 5.30
C GLU A 185 -19.03 -28.95 6.65
N LYS A 186 -19.93 -28.17 7.24
CA LYS A 186 -20.62 -28.54 8.49
C LYS A 186 -21.86 -29.41 8.30
N LYS A 187 -22.25 -29.73 7.06
CA LYS A 187 -23.42 -30.57 6.74
C LYS A 187 -23.12 -32.00 6.37
N THR A 188 -21.87 -32.42 6.40
CA THR A 188 -21.47 -33.81 6.09
C THR A 188 -20.80 -34.49 7.29
N ASP A 189 -21.38 -34.38 8.50
CA ASP A 189 -21.12 -35.35 9.55
C ASP A 189 -22.24 -36.40 9.53
N PRO A 190 -21.91 -37.68 9.37
CA PRO A 190 -22.94 -38.73 9.20
C PRO A 190 -23.66 -39.01 10.53
N ILE A 191 -24.96 -38.84 10.47
CA ILE A 191 -25.89 -39.44 11.44
C ILE A 191 -25.84 -40.95 11.18
N SER A 192 -24.90 -41.63 11.80
CA SER A 192 -24.95 -43.08 11.97
C SER A 192 -24.02 -43.47 13.12
N ASN A 193 -24.56 -43.51 14.32
CA ASN A 193 -24.18 -44.36 15.47
C ASN A 193 -24.85 -43.91 16.76
N LYS A 194 -26.19 -43.84 16.75
CA LYS A 194 -26.96 -43.64 17.99
C LYS A 194 -28.23 -44.51 18.07
N LYS A 195 -28.23 -45.65 17.38
CA LYS A 195 -29.36 -46.62 17.51
C LYS A 195 -29.00 -47.97 18.06
N GLU A 196 -27.73 -48.31 18.29
CA GLU A 196 -27.39 -49.66 18.82
C GLU A 196 -27.17 -49.73 20.34
N SER A 197 -27.07 -48.56 21.03
CA SER A 197 -26.83 -48.57 22.51
C SER A 197 -28.09 -48.45 23.37
N GLN A 198 -29.29 -48.47 22.78
CA GLN A 198 -30.56 -48.45 23.54
C GLN A 198 -31.32 -49.75 23.57
N GLU A 199 -30.97 -50.78 22.79
CA GLU A 199 -31.62 -52.09 22.83
C GLU A 199 -30.96 -53.09 23.81
N GLU A 200 -29.68 -52.94 24.17
CA GLU A 200 -29.03 -53.82 25.14
C GLU A 200 -29.40 -53.53 26.62
N ASN A 201 -29.86 -52.33 26.95
CA ASN A 201 -30.25 -51.99 28.33
C ASN A 201 -31.70 -52.31 28.70
N LYS A 202 -32.52 -52.72 27.71
CA LYS A 202 -33.90 -53.20 27.99
C LYS A 202 -34.03 -54.70 28.24
N LYS A 203 -33.01 -55.50 27.89
CA LYS A 203 -33.02 -57.00 28.13
C LYS A 203 -32.38 -57.42 29.43
N LYS A 204 -31.82 -56.55 30.26
CA LYS A 204 -31.23 -56.88 31.58
C LYS A 204 -32.12 -56.59 32.80
N ASN A 205 -33.30 -55.99 32.62
CA ASN A 205 -34.21 -55.65 33.74
C ASN A 205 -35.49 -56.51 33.81
N ILE A 206 -35.57 -57.63 33.11
CA ILE A 206 -36.71 -58.51 33.16
C ILE A 206 -36.37 -59.87 33.85
N ASN A 207 -35.14 -60.07 34.34
CA ASN A 207 -34.79 -61.26 35.13
C ASN A 207 -34.16 -60.88 36.49
N LYS A 208 -34.90 -60.24 37.32
CA LYS A 208 -34.70 -60.28 38.79
C LYS A 208 -36.03 -60.01 39.47
#